data_4c9ac6e54c6ecb2b8ff1eb3d5a7eccf1
#
_entry.id   4c9ac6e54c6ecb2b8ff1eb3d5a7eccf1
#
_cell.length_a   1.000
_cell.length_b   1.000
_cell.length_c   1.000
_cell.angle_alpha   90.00
_cell.angle_beta   90.00
_cell.angle_gamma   90.00
#
_symmetry.space_group_name_H-M   'P 1'
#
loop_
_entity.id
_entity.type
_entity.pdbx_description
1 polymer ?
#
loop_
_entity_poly.entity_id
_entity_poly.type
_entity_poly.pdbx_seq_one_letter_code
_entity_poly.pdbx_strand_id
1 'polypeptide(L)'
;MLSRFLLKSVILFIGSMFGQNMLLAGTDKIVVAGGCFWCVEADFEGLEGVKEAISGYTGGTSQNPTYKEVVQGGTGHYEAVEIEFDPAIITLDEILHIFLRSVDVTDDGGQFCDRGESYRTAIFTKNKIQD
;
A
#
# COMPACT_ATOMS: atom_id res chain seq x y z
N MET A 1 58.89 26.47 -52.23
CA MET A 1 58.78 26.48 -50.76
C MET A 1 57.36 26.14 -50.38
N LEU A 2 57.11 24.88 -49.92
CA LEU A 2 55.77 24.39 -49.61
C LEU A 2 55.38 24.81 -48.19
N SER A 3 54.27 25.54 -48.08
CA SER A 3 53.63 25.81 -46.80
C SER A 3 52.57 24.74 -46.50
N ARG A 4 52.80 23.95 -45.45
CA ARG A 4 51.90 22.89 -44.98
C ARG A 4 50.82 23.49 -44.11
N PHE A 5 49.57 23.56 -44.59
CA PHE A 5 48.41 23.85 -43.77
C PHE A 5 48.01 22.64 -42.95
N LEU A 6 48.18 22.71 -41.65
CA LEU A 6 47.67 21.74 -40.67
C LEU A 6 46.19 22.03 -40.41
N LEU A 7 45.31 21.19 -40.95
CA LEU A 7 43.88 21.22 -40.66
C LEU A 7 43.65 20.49 -39.32
N LYS A 8 43.41 21.26 -38.24
CA LYS A 8 43.01 20.69 -36.96
C LYS A 8 41.53 20.37 -36.97
N SER A 9 41.21 19.09 -37.12
CA SER A 9 39.83 18.59 -36.92
C SER A 9 39.45 18.70 -35.44
N VAL A 10 38.54 19.60 -35.16
CA VAL A 10 37.87 19.65 -33.84
C VAL A 10 36.72 18.66 -33.87
N ILE A 11 36.91 17.52 -33.21
CA ILE A 11 35.83 16.55 -32.98
C ILE A 11 35.00 17.08 -31.82
N LEU A 12 33.81 17.58 -32.14
CA LEU A 12 32.81 18.00 -31.16
C LEU A 12 32.13 16.75 -30.58
N PHE A 13 32.53 16.34 -29.39
CA PHE A 13 31.85 15.30 -28.65
C PHE A 13 30.56 15.87 -28.08
N ILE A 14 29.43 15.65 -28.79
CA ILE A 14 28.11 15.91 -28.24
C ILE A 14 27.78 14.74 -27.33
N GLY A 15 28.11 14.89 -26.05
CA GLY A 15 27.68 14.00 -25.01
C GLY A 15 26.16 14.09 -24.84
N SER A 16 25.43 13.12 -25.40
CA SER A 16 24.03 12.90 -25.07
C SER A 16 23.90 12.59 -23.58
N MET A 17 23.61 13.61 -22.78
CA MET A 17 23.11 13.42 -21.43
C MET A 17 21.69 12.84 -21.52
N PHE A 18 21.58 11.52 -21.63
CA PHE A 18 20.36 10.84 -21.25
C PHE A 18 20.20 11.02 -19.76
N GLY A 19 19.44 12.03 -19.36
CA GLY A 19 18.92 12.14 -18.02
C GLY A 19 18.08 10.90 -17.73
N GLN A 20 18.66 9.92 -17.04
CA GLN A 20 17.89 8.88 -16.42
C GLN A 20 17.02 9.58 -15.36
N ASN A 21 15.77 9.84 -15.69
CA ASN A 21 14.73 10.04 -14.69
C ASN A 21 14.67 8.72 -13.89
N MET A 22 15.46 8.64 -12.80
CA MET A 22 15.17 7.70 -11.73
C MET A 22 13.80 8.12 -11.21
N LEU A 23 12.74 7.44 -11.68
CA LEU A 23 11.47 7.41 -10.96
C LEU A 23 11.85 6.91 -9.56
N LEU A 24 11.83 7.81 -8.59
CA LEU A 24 11.83 7.42 -7.19
C LEU A 24 10.62 6.52 -7.03
N ALA A 25 10.87 5.23 -6.80
CA ALA A 25 9.81 4.27 -6.52
C ALA A 25 9.03 4.83 -5.34
N GLY A 26 7.85 5.38 -5.61
CA GLY A 26 6.97 5.91 -4.60
C GLY A 26 6.51 4.77 -3.72
N THR A 27 6.22 5.06 -2.46
CA THR A 27 5.55 4.13 -1.56
C THR A 27 4.24 4.77 -1.16
N ASP A 28 3.15 4.06 -1.32
CA ASP A 28 1.84 4.47 -0.81
C ASP A 28 1.32 3.44 0.19
N LYS A 29 0.30 3.83 0.96
CA LYS A 29 -0.26 3.02 2.04
C LYS A 29 -1.76 3.16 2.09
N ILE A 30 -2.44 2.07 2.37
CA ILE A 30 -3.87 2.02 2.70
C ILE A 30 -4.07 1.11 3.91
N VAL A 31 -5.06 1.41 4.73
CA VAL A 31 -5.47 0.55 5.85
C VAL A 31 -6.86 0.01 5.56
N VAL A 32 -7.00 -1.32 5.65
CA VAL A 32 -8.27 -2.02 5.45
C VAL A 32 -8.58 -2.92 6.63
N ALA A 33 -9.85 -3.10 6.95
CA ALA A 33 -10.36 -4.02 7.95
C ALA A 33 -11.38 -4.94 7.28
N GLY A 34 -11.26 -6.24 7.48
CA GLY A 34 -12.11 -7.23 6.78
C GLY A 34 -12.20 -8.56 7.53
N GLY A 35 -12.53 -8.54 8.82
CA GLY A 35 -12.57 -9.72 9.67
C GLY A 35 -11.23 -9.99 10.34
N CYS A 36 -10.82 -11.25 10.41
CA CYS A 36 -9.54 -11.65 10.97
C CYS A 36 -8.38 -10.99 10.20
N PHE A 37 -7.60 -10.15 10.89
CA PHE A 37 -6.50 -9.43 10.25
C PHE A 37 -5.40 -10.35 9.71
N TRP A 38 -5.17 -11.52 10.29
CA TRP A 38 -4.23 -12.50 9.76
C TRP A 38 -4.66 -13.08 8.41
N CYS A 39 -5.98 -13.20 8.17
CA CYS A 39 -6.50 -13.63 6.88
C CYS A 39 -6.28 -12.54 5.83
N VAL A 40 -6.61 -11.31 6.17
CA VAL A 40 -6.39 -10.15 5.28
C VAL A 40 -4.90 -9.94 4.99
N GLU A 41 -4.03 -10.03 6.01
CA GLU A 41 -2.57 -9.94 5.83
C GLU A 41 -2.07 -11.01 4.85
N ALA A 42 -2.53 -12.26 4.99
CA ALA A 42 -2.15 -13.37 4.12
C ALA A 42 -2.60 -13.17 2.66
N ASP A 43 -3.71 -12.46 2.41
CA ASP A 43 -4.19 -12.15 1.06
C ASP A 43 -3.25 -11.18 0.33
N PHE A 44 -2.51 -10.37 1.06
CA PHE A 44 -1.63 -9.33 0.50
C PHE A 44 -0.14 -9.66 0.60
N GLU A 45 0.27 -10.51 1.56
CA GLU A 45 1.66 -10.96 1.65
C GLU A 45 2.11 -11.66 0.36
N GLY A 46 3.23 -11.21 -0.17
CA GLY A 46 3.81 -11.82 -1.37
C GLY A 46 3.18 -11.42 -2.70
N LEU A 47 2.20 -10.52 -2.73
CA LEU A 47 1.71 -9.93 -3.97
C LEU A 47 2.77 -9.02 -4.59
N GLU A 48 2.94 -9.14 -5.89
CA GLU A 48 3.86 -8.26 -6.63
C GLU A 48 3.42 -6.80 -6.48
N GLY A 49 4.34 -5.95 -6.03
CA GLY A 49 4.09 -4.54 -5.76
C GLY A 49 3.70 -4.24 -4.32
N VAL A 50 3.24 -5.20 -3.53
CA VAL A 50 3.07 -5.04 -2.08
C VAL A 50 4.43 -5.22 -1.40
N LYS A 51 4.84 -4.22 -0.64
CA LYS A 51 6.12 -4.22 0.09
C LYS A 51 5.97 -4.87 1.46
N GLU A 52 4.86 -4.56 2.13
CA GLU A 52 4.57 -5.04 3.47
C GLU A 52 3.06 -4.99 3.73
N ALA A 53 2.55 -5.97 4.49
CA ALA A 53 1.21 -5.99 5.05
C ALA A 53 1.34 -6.21 6.55
N ILE A 54 0.83 -5.28 7.36
CA ILE A 54 1.04 -5.26 8.81
C ILE A 54 -0.30 -5.26 9.53
N SER A 55 -0.56 -6.32 10.30
CA SER A 55 -1.73 -6.42 11.18
C SER A 55 -1.63 -5.46 12.37
N GLY A 56 -2.76 -4.85 12.73
CA GLY A 56 -2.84 -3.91 13.83
C GLY A 56 -4.28 -3.52 14.17
N TYR A 57 -4.43 -2.46 14.95
CA TYR A 57 -5.73 -1.96 15.39
C TYR A 57 -5.90 -0.49 15.03
N THR A 58 -7.10 -0.13 14.56
CA THR A 58 -7.43 1.26 14.22
C THR A 58 -8.91 1.56 14.40
N GLY A 59 -9.29 2.82 14.34
CA GLY A 59 -10.67 3.30 14.40
C GLY A 59 -11.26 3.47 15.80
N GLY A 60 -10.63 2.90 16.83
CA GLY A 60 -11.09 2.99 18.20
C GLY A 60 -10.48 4.17 18.98
N THR A 61 -10.86 4.26 20.26
CA THR A 61 -10.45 5.35 21.16
C THR A 61 -9.49 4.92 22.26
N SER A 62 -9.44 3.63 22.60
CA SER A 62 -8.50 3.13 23.61
C SER A 62 -7.06 3.18 23.11
N GLN A 63 -6.14 3.64 23.97
CA GLN A 63 -4.73 3.72 23.62
C GLN A 63 -4.02 2.39 23.91
N ASN A 64 -3.20 1.93 22.96
CA ASN A 64 -2.41 0.71 23.09
C ASN A 64 -3.22 -0.52 23.56
N PRO A 65 -4.36 -0.83 22.90
CA PRO A 65 -5.20 -1.93 23.31
C PRO A 65 -4.47 -3.26 23.11
N THR A 66 -4.71 -4.19 24.00
CA THR A 66 -4.28 -5.58 23.82
C THR A 66 -5.24 -6.33 22.89
N TYR A 67 -4.77 -7.40 22.28
CA TYR A 67 -5.62 -8.29 21.45
C TYR A 67 -6.90 -8.71 22.18
N LYS A 68 -6.74 -9.12 23.46
CA LYS A 68 -7.87 -9.55 24.28
C LYS A 68 -8.93 -8.46 24.46
N GLU A 69 -8.51 -7.22 24.67
CA GLU A 69 -9.44 -6.08 24.81
C GLU A 69 -10.18 -5.81 23.51
N VAL A 70 -9.49 -5.86 22.37
CA VAL A 70 -10.11 -5.62 21.07
C VAL A 70 -11.15 -6.68 20.74
N VAL A 71 -10.82 -7.97 20.88
CA VAL A 71 -11.75 -9.06 20.56
C VAL A 71 -12.91 -9.18 21.55
N GLN A 72 -12.76 -8.68 22.78
CA GLN A 72 -13.86 -8.59 23.74
C GLN A 72 -14.86 -7.50 23.41
N GLY A 73 -14.49 -6.56 22.55
CA GLY A 73 -15.32 -5.42 22.15
C GLY A 73 -15.27 -4.26 23.15
N GLY A 74 -15.92 -3.15 22.76
CA GLY A 74 -15.98 -1.92 23.57
C GLY A 74 -14.77 -1.00 23.42
N THR A 75 -13.76 -1.36 22.66
CA THR A 75 -12.61 -0.50 22.33
C THR A 75 -12.89 0.42 21.14
N GLY A 76 -13.84 0.05 20.28
CA GLY A 76 -14.12 0.68 19.02
C GLY A 76 -13.09 0.37 17.93
N HIS A 77 -12.03 -0.38 18.24
CA HIS A 77 -11.00 -0.75 17.28
C HIS A 77 -11.46 -1.87 16.35
N TYR A 78 -11.00 -1.78 15.10
CA TYR A 78 -11.05 -2.85 14.13
C TYR A 78 -9.73 -3.63 14.15
N GLU A 79 -9.79 -4.94 13.91
CA GLU A 79 -8.66 -5.66 13.38
C GLU A 79 -8.42 -5.19 11.94
N ALA A 80 -7.26 -4.66 11.66
CA ALA A 80 -6.96 -4.01 10.39
C ALA A 80 -5.55 -4.36 9.90
N VAL A 81 -5.32 -4.14 8.61
CA VAL A 81 -4.02 -4.34 7.97
C VAL A 81 -3.61 -3.05 7.26
N GLU A 82 -2.44 -2.54 7.58
CA GLU A 82 -1.78 -1.51 6.78
C GLU A 82 -1.04 -2.20 5.64
N ILE A 83 -1.39 -1.84 4.40
CA ILE A 83 -0.78 -2.35 3.18
C ILE A 83 0.11 -1.24 2.61
N GLU A 84 1.41 -1.50 2.58
CA GLU A 84 2.40 -0.64 1.95
C GLU A 84 2.75 -1.19 0.56
N PHE A 85 2.65 -0.36 -0.47
CA PHE A 85 2.79 -0.81 -1.85
C PHE A 85 3.51 0.21 -2.75
N ASP A 86 4.04 -0.27 -3.87
CA ASP A 86 4.61 0.54 -4.94
C ASP A 86 3.54 0.82 -6.00
N PRO A 87 3.03 2.07 -6.10
CA PRO A 87 1.96 2.41 -7.04
C PRO A 87 2.37 2.34 -8.52
N ALA A 88 3.66 2.16 -8.81
CA ALA A 88 4.14 1.89 -10.16
C ALA A 88 3.99 0.43 -10.57
N ILE A 89 3.80 -0.49 -9.61
CA ILE A 89 3.68 -1.93 -9.83
C ILE A 89 2.24 -2.40 -9.60
N ILE A 90 1.63 -1.98 -8.49
CA ILE A 90 0.23 -2.28 -8.15
C ILE A 90 -0.48 -1.00 -7.73
N THR A 91 -1.62 -0.71 -8.33
CA THR A 91 -2.40 0.49 -8.04
C THR A 91 -3.27 0.31 -6.79
N LEU A 92 -3.68 1.44 -6.18
CA LEU A 92 -4.66 1.42 -5.09
C LEU A 92 -5.97 0.74 -5.50
N ASP A 93 -6.42 0.97 -6.72
CA ASP A 93 -7.65 0.37 -7.27
C ASP A 93 -7.56 -1.16 -7.34
N GLU A 94 -6.42 -1.69 -7.76
CA GLU A 94 -6.16 -3.14 -7.78
C GLU A 94 -6.13 -3.73 -6.36
N ILE A 95 -5.49 -3.05 -5.40
CA ILE A 95 -5.50 -3.45 -3.99
C ILE A 95 -6.92 -3.49 -3.44
N LEU A 96 -7.70 -2.44 -3.65
CA LEU A 96 -9.09 -2.39 -3.21
C LEU A 96 -9.96 -3.44 -3.91
N HIS A 97 -9.70 -3.73 -5.17
CA HIS A 97 -10.39 -4.80 -5.91
C HIS A 97 -10.13 -6.19 -5.32
N ILE A 98 -8.87 -6.47 -4.93
CA ILE A 98 -8.50 -7.72 -4.27
C ILE A 98 -9.22 -7.80 -2.91
N PHE A 99 -9.12 -6.74 -2.10
CA PHE A 99 -9.74 -6.66 -0.78
C PHE A 99 -11.26 -6.88 -0.83
N LEU A 100 -11.97 -6.15 -1.70
CA LEU A 100 -13.43 -6.23 -1.80
C LEU A 100 -13.95 -7.59 -2.31
N ARG A 101 -13.09 -8.42 -2.85
CA ARG A 101 -13.42 -9.79 -3.26
C ARG A 101 -13.19 -10.81 -2.16
N SER A 102 -12.45 -10.47 -1.13
CA SER A 102 -12.16 -11.34 0.02
C SER A 102 -13.13 -11.14 1.18
N VAL A 103 -13.98 -10.11 1.15
CA VAL A 103 -14.92 -9.77 2.21
C VAL A 103 -16.38 -9.76 1.73
N ASP A 104 -17.31 -9.99 2.65
CA ASP A 104 -18.74 -9.72 2.43
C ASP A 104 -19.06 -8.30 2.89
N VAL A 105 -19.18 -7.38 1.92
CA VAL A 105 -19.44 -5.95 2.18
C VAL A 105 -20.88 -5.69 2.67
N THR A 106 -21.75 -6.70 2.66
CA THR A 106 -23.14 -6.58 3.12
C THR A 106 -23.33 -6.99 4.57
N ASP A 107 -22.30 -7.55 5.21
CA ASP A 107 -22.32 -8.02 6.60
C ASP A 107 -21.66 -7.00 7.52
N ASP A 108 -22.48 -6.29 8.29
CA ASP A 108 -22.04 -5.28 9.27
C ASP A 108 -21.75 -5.84 10.66
N GLY A 109 -21.98 -7.13 10.87
CA GLY A 109 -21.79 -7.83 12.15
C GLY A 109 -20.45 -8.55 12.31
N GLY A 110 -19.59 -8.47 11.30
CA GLY A 110 -18.30 -9.17 11.23
C GLY A 110 -18.06 -9.78 9.87
N GLN A 111 -17.22 -10.80 9.78
CA GLN A 111 -16.93 -11.50 8.54
C GLN A 111 -16.92 -13.03 8.79
N PHE A 112 -17.71 -13.75 8.03
CA PHE A 112 -17.83 -15.21 8.10
C PHE A 112 -18.04 -15.74 9.53
N CYS A 113 -17.07 -16.48 10.08
CA CYS A 113 -17.11 -17.04 11.42
C CYS A 113 -16.70 -16.03 12.51
N ASP A 114 -16.02 -14.94 12.14
CA ASP A 114 -15.53 -13.93 13.07
C ASP A 114 -16.60 -12.85 13.26
N ARG A 115 -17.18 -12.80 14.45
CA ARG A 115 -18.33 -11.95 14.76
C ARG A 115 -17.99 -10.91 15.83
N GLY A 116 -18.44 -9.69 15.63
CA GLY A 116 -18.28 -8.59 16.57
C GLY A 116 -17.71 -7.33 15.92
N GLU A 117 -17.65 -6.24 16.71
CA GLU A 117 -17.31 -4.91 16.21
C GLU A 117 -15.90 -4.81 15.63
N SER A 118 -14.94 -5.59 16.15
CA SER A 118 -13.56 -5.60 15.66
C SER A 118 -13.40 -6.28 14.30
N TYR A 119 -14.38 -7.08 13.88
CA TYR A 119 -14.32 -7.86 12.63
C TYR A 119 -15.14 -7.28 11.50
N ARG A 120 -15.66 -6.05 11.65
CA ARG A 120 -16.40 -5.36 10.60
C ARG A 120 -15.49 -4.91 9.46
N THR A 121 -16.08 -4.76 8.28
CA THR A 121 -15.39 -4.26 7.09
C THR A 121 -15.28 -2.74 7.12
N ALA A 122 -14.08 -2.20 6.83
CA ALA A 122 -13.84 -0.78 6.66
C ALA A 122 -12.61 -0.51 5.78
N ILE A 123 -12.58 0.65 5.15
CA ILE A 123 -11.42 1.20 4.46
C ILE A 123 -11.11 2.55 5.11
N PHE A 124 -9.87 2.74 5.57
CA PHE A 124 -9.44 3.96 6.24
C PHE A 124 -8.59 4.79 5.28
N THR A 125 -9.15 5.88 4.78
CA THR A 125 -8.48 6.78 3.83
C THR A 125 -7.62 7.79 4.57
N LYS A 126 -6.48 8.15 3.97
CA LYS A 126 -5.54 9.14 4.56
C LYS A 126 -5.84 10.57 4.11
N ASN A 127 -6.47 10.72 2.97
CA ASN A 127 -6.72 12.01 2.33
C ASN A 127 -7.84 11.92 1.28
N LYS A 128 -8.27 13.08 0.76
CA LYS A 128 -9.35 13.17 -0.23
C LYS A 128 -9.06 12.50 -1.59
N ILE A 129 -7.83 12.09 -1.86
CA ILE A 129 -7.49 11.37 -3.11
C ILE A 129 -7.82 9.88 -2.97
N GLN A 130 -7.82 9.37 -1.72
CA GLN A 130 -8.18 7.99 -1.42
C GLN A 130 -9.69 7.82 -1.11
N ASP A 131 -10.42 8.93 -0.88
CA ASP A 131 -11.88 8.93 -0.72
C ASP A 131 -12.58 8.74 -2.07
#